data_3ef3c4958c3eec745a6438da45dacbbe
#
_entry.id   3ef3c4958c3eec745a6438da45dacbbe
#
_cell.length_a   1.000
_cell.length_b   1.000
_cell.length_c   1.000
_cell.angle_alpha   90.00
_cell.angle_beta   90.00
_cell.angle_gamma   90.00
#
_symmetry.space_group_name_H-M   'P 1'
#
loop_
_entity.id
_entity.type
_entity.pdbx_description
1 polymer ?
#
loop_
_entity_poly.entity_id
_entity_poly.type
_entity_poly.pdbx_seq_one_letter_code
_entity_poly.pdbx_strand_id
1 'polypeptide(L)'
;MTQLQFLNYLLQTGDTSLLLVNSLDSTYFSDYVKEYDFIRDHMSHYGQTPDKLTFASKFPDFDWIEVNENPNYLMDELHKDKNKRTLARIFNSVRDKINAGDIDGAMTLFTTSTQEVVTSTHIDCVDILQDTTRYDAYLERTRDFDKFYVQTGFAELDELIGGWDRLEEYATIVARPGVGKSWVLLRCAMSAAEQGLRAGLYSGEMSELKVGFRFDTLAGHISNSGLIHGNAELMNNYKSYLDSLETRFKGSLKVITPKMIKHAATVTDLEAFVEKEHLDILFIDQHSLMEDQRKAKDPVTRAANISRDLKNLQVLKRIPIITVSQQNRNLVDETSVIDVSHIAQADRIGQDSTVVIFLEQKEHVLTMHLAKVRDGGSGSKLKYAIDLDKGVFDFMPNELDALNGSSCDALRNEFEPQYDGGAPF
;
A
#
# COMPACT_ATOMS: atom_id res chain seq x y z
N MET A 1 2.84 -2.21 40.41
CA MET A 1 3.75 -3.35 40.63
C MET A 1 4.82 -3.40 39.51
N THR A 2 4.45 -3.39 38.25
CA THR A 2 5.39 -3.49 37.09
C THR A 2 6.49 -2.42 37.08
N GLN A 3 6.15 -1.14 37.33
CA GLN A 3 7.13 -0.05 37.41
C GLN A 3 8.15 -0.28 38.52
N LEU A 4 7.69 -0.73 39.69
CA LEU A 4 8.54 -1.06 40.83
C LEU A 4 9.51 -2.21 40.52
N GLN A 5 9.02 -3.26 39.87
CA GLN A 5 9.85 -4.40 39.45
C GLN A 5 10.94 -3.95 38.47
N PHE A 6 10.59 -3.13 37.49
CA PHE A 6 11.55 -2.66 36.49
C PHE A 6 12.64 -1.78 37.12
N LEU A 7 12.28 -0.84 38.02
CA LEU A 7 13.26 -0.01 38.73
C LEU A 7 14.18 -0.84 39.62
N ASN A 8 13.63 -1.84 40.34
CA ASN A 8 14.45 -2.77 41.14
C ASN A 8 15.37 -3.61 40.25
N TYR A 9 14.92 -4.05 39.09
CA TYR A 9 15.77 -4.75 38.11
C TYR A 9 16.97 -3.86 37.69
N LEU A 10 16.71 -2.60 37.31
CA LEU A 10 17.78 -1.64 36.93
C LEU A 10 18.80 -1.42 38.06
N LEU A 11 18.31 -1.20 39.28
CA LEU A 11 19.17 -0.97 40.45
C LEU A 11 19.95 -2.20 40.88
N GLN A 12 19.41 -3.39 40.62
CA GLN A 12 20.00 -4.69 40.97
C GLN A 12 21.06 -5.11 39.97
N THR A 13 20.80 -4.94 38.68
CA THR A 13 21.67 -5.44 37.61
C THR A 13 22.66 -4.38 37.10
N GLY A 14 22.31 -3.10 37.23
CA GLY A 14 23.05 -2.00 36.59
C GLY A 14 22.88 -1.98 35.08
N ASP A 15 22.03 -2.84 34.50
CA ASP A 15 21.80 -2.93 33.06
C ASP A 15 20.90 -1.79 32.58
N THR A 16 21.54 -0.78 32.02
CA THR A 16 20.88 0.42 31.50
C THR A 16 20.57 0.33 30.01
N SER A 17 20.97 -0.75 29.35
CA SER A 17 20.79 -0.94 27.91
C SER A 17 19.31 -0.86 27.51
N LEU A 18 18.40 -1.44 28.32
CA LEU A 18 16.97 -1.39 28.10
C LEU A 18 16.37 0.02 28.09
N LEU A 19 16.91 0.93 28.93
CA LEU A 19 16.46 2.33 28.95
C LEU A 19 16.83 3.05 27.66
N LEU A 20 18.04 2.80 27.15
CA LEU A 20 18.59 3.47 25.96
C LEU A 20 17.96 2.92 24.69
N VAL A 21 17.91 1.59 24.54
CA VAL A 21 17.37 0.92 23.35
C VAL A 21 15.88 1.24 23.17
N ASN A 22 15.11 1.29 24.26
CA ASN A 22 13.67 1.50 24.19
C ASN A 22 13.26 2.98 24.40
N SER A 23 14.22 3.91 24.49
CA SER A 23 13.97 5.34 24.67
C SER A 23 12.96 5.63 25.78
N LEU A 24 13.05 4.93 26.93
CA LEU A 24 12.12 5.08 28.04
C LEU A 24 12.23 6.48 28.65
N ASP A 25 11.07 7.07 28.92
CA ASP A 25 10.94 8.37 29.57
C ASP A 25 10.15 8.27 30.88
N SER A 26 10.00 9.39 31.60
CA SER A 26 9.28 9.43 32.87
C SER A 26 7.79 9.07 32.76
N THR A 27 7.19 9.06 31.55
CA THR A 27 5.79 8.68 31.36
C THR A 27 5.53 7.20 31.62
N TYR A 28 6.57 6.38 31.50
CA TYR A 28 6.51 4.95 31.85
C TYR A 28 6.43 4.73 33.38
N PHE A 29 6.89 5.68 34.18
CA PHE A 29 7.08 5.57 35.62
C PHE A 29 6.22 6.56 36.41
N SER A 30 4.92 6.67 36.07
CA SER A 30 4.01 7.67 36.66
C SER A 30 3.94 7.63 38.19
N ASP A 31 4.11 6.46 38.78
CA ASP A 31 4.06 6.26 40.23
C ASP A 31 5.43 6.46 40.90
N TYR A 32 6.50 6.48 40.10
CA TYR A 32 7.92 6.54 40.53
C TYR A 32 8.74 7.53 39.70
N VAL A 33 8.14 8.67 39.33
CA VAL A 33 8.79 9.67 38.44
C VAL A 33 10.10 10.17 39.05
N LYS A 34 10.12 10.47 40.39
CA LYS A 34 11.29 11.02 41.08
C LYS A 34 12.42 10.01 41.15
N GLU A 35 12.09 8.75 41.39
CA GLU A 35 13.02 7.64 41.48
C GLU A 35 13.66 7.38 40.10
N TYR A 36 12.85 7.35 39.07
CA TYR A 36 13.33 7.20 37.71
C TYR A 36 14.20 8.36 37.23
N ASP A 37 13.77 9.61 37.46
CA ASP A 37 14.54 10.79 37.09
C ASP A 37 15.87 10.79 37.79
N PHE A 38 15.94 10.39 39.08
CA PHE A 38 17.21 10.29 39.80
C PHE A 38 18.15 9.23 39.20
N ILE A 39 17.63 8.06 38.84
CA ILE A 39 18.42 7.01 38.17
C ILE A 39 18.97 7.55 36.86
N ARG A 40 18.11 8.16 36.02
CA ARG A 40 18.48 8.71 34.72
C ARG A 40 19.56 9.81 34.85
N ASP A 41 19.36 10.74 35.76
CA ASP A 41 20.29 11.83 35.99
C ASP A 41 21.65 11.32 36.53
N HIS A 42 21.63 10.31 37.39
CA HIS A 42 22.84 9.66 37.89
C HIS A 42 23.60 8.96 36.75
N MET A 43 22.89 8.25 35.89
CA MET A 43 23.45 7.62 34.69
C MET A 43 24.06 8.66 33.75
N SER A 44 23.36 9.75 33.51
CA SER A 44 23.83 10.83 32.62
C SER A 44 25.14 11.47 33.12
N HIS A 45 25.32 11.62 34.44
CA HIS A 45 26.48 12.25 35.02
C HIS A 45 27.65 11.31 35.29
N TYR A 46 27.35 10.06 35.66
CA TYR A 46 28.36 9.12 36.18
C TYR A 46 28.51 7.85 35.34
N GLY A 47 27.68 7.69 34.30
CA GLY A 47 27.75 6.55 33.38
C GLY A 47 27.24 5.21 33.96
N GLN A 48 26.66 5.20 35.17
CA GLN A 48 26.17 4.01 35.85
C GLN A 48 24.94 4.34 36.70
N THR A 49 24.16 3.31 37.08
CA THR A 49 23.06 3.46 38.04
C THR A 49 23.59 3.77 39.42
N PRO A 50 22.80 4.47 40.30
CA PRO A 50 23.20 4.65 41.68
C PRO A 50 23.25 3.29 42.40
N ASP A 51 24.19 3.15 43.33
CA ASP A 51 24.23 2.00 44.23
C ASP A 51 23.04 2.00 45.21
N LYS A 52 22.78 0.83 45.82
CA LYS A 52 21.65 0.65 46.73
C LYS A 52 21.67 1.62 47.91
N LEU A 53 22.85 1.93 48.50
CA LEU A 53 22.96 2.84 49.64
C LEU A 53 22.67 4.27 49.23
N THR A 54 23.24 4.72 48.13
CA THR A 54 23.01 6.06 47.55
C THR A 54 21.53 6.25 47.23
N PHE A 55 20.92 5.29 46.60
CA PHE A 55 19.49 5.35 46.24
C PHE A 55 18.60 5.33 47.50
N ALA A 56 18.81 4.39 48.43
CA ALA A 56 18.05 4.29 49.68
C ALA A 56 18.16 5.52 50.56
N SER A 57 19.31 6.19 50.57
CA SER A 57 19.48 7.44 51.34
C SER A 57 18.57 8.57 50.82
N LYS A 58 18.26 8.56 49.52
CA LYS A 58 17.41 9.57 48.87
C LYS A 58 15.94 9.20 48.86
N PHE A 59 15.64 7.90 48.76
CA PHE A 59 14.31 7.33 48.74
C PHE A 59 14.15 6.26 49.82
N PRO A 60 14.06 6.64 51.10
CA PRO A 60 14.00 5.69 52.23
C PRO A 60 12.75 4.84 52.21
N ASP A 61 11.64 5.30 51.63
CA ASP A 61 10.36 4.61 51.54
C ASP A 61 10.23 3.74 50.29
N PHE A 62 11.32 3.59 49.48
CA PHE A 62 11.27 2.75 48.26
C PHE A 62 11.28 1.27 48.63
N ASP A 63 10.30 0.54 48.04
CA ASP A 63 10.15 -0.91 48.28
C ASP A 63 11.21 -1.69 47.48
N TRP A 64 12.12 -2.32 48.25
CA TRP A 64 13.14 -3.20 47.66
C TRP A 64 12.60 -4.61 47.47
N ILE A 65 12.55 -5.07 46.20
CA ILE A 65 12.17 -6.43 45.85
C ILE A 65 13.27 -7.08 45.02
N GLU A 66 13.50 -8.36 45.21
CA GLU A 66 14.40 -9.13 44.35
C GLU A 66 13.67 -9.49 43.05
N VAL A 67 14.31 -9.18 41.90
CA VAL A 67 13.73 -9.41 40.60
C VAL A 67 14.63 -10.35 39.80
N ASN A 68 14.10 -11.54 39.51
CA ASN A 68 14.76 -12.60 38.73
C ASN A 68 14.03 -12.86 37.40
N GLU A 69 13.20 -11.92 36.96
CA GLU A 69 12.40 -12.03 35.76
C GLU A 69 13.20 -11.68 34.50
N ASN A 70 12.77 -12.22 33.36
CA ASN A 70 13.36 -11.90 32.07
C ASN A 70 13.17 -10.40 31.74
N PRO A 71 14.25 -9.67 31.39
CA PRO A 71 14.17 -8.23 31.13
C PRO A 71 13.21 -7.87 29.99
N ASN A 72 13.11 -8.68 28.93
CA ASN A 72 12.17 -8.43 27.83
C ASN A 72 10.71 -8.57 28.32
N TYR A 73 10.42 -9.55 29.19
CA TYR A 73 9.11 -9.68 29.80
C TYR A 73 8.75 -8.44 30.66
N LEU A 74 9.70 -7.93 31.44
CA LEU A 74 9.50 -6.72 32.23
C LEU A 74 9.22 -5.51 31.32
N MET A 75 9.90 -5.43 30.18
CA MET A 75 9.64 -4.39 29.17
C MET A 75 8.24 -4.47 28.62
N ASP A 76 7.82 -5.66 28.18
CA ASP A 76 6.47 -5.87 27.63
C ASP A 76 5.39 -5.47 28.62
N GLU A 77 5.53 -5.86 29.88
CA GLU A 77 4.59 -5.49 30.93
C GLU A 77 4.61 -3.98 31.24
N LEU A 78 5.76 -3.34 31.16
CA LEU A 78 5.89 -1.89 31.35
C LEU A 78 5.19 -1.13 30.21
N HIS A 79 5.35 -1.59 28.96
CA HIS A 79 4.63 -1.04 27.82
C HIS A 79 3.10 -1.23 27.92
N LYS A 80 2.65 -2.43 28.35
CA LYS A 80 1.22 -2.69 28.57
C LYS A 80 0.64 -1.79 29.67
N ASP A 81 1.39 -1.57 30.76
CA ASP A 81 0.98 -0.68 31.85
C ASP A 81 0.86 0.78 31.39
N LYS A 82 1.85 1.29 30.62
CA LYS A 82 1.79 2.62 30.02
C LYS A 82 0.58 2.75 29.09
N ASN A 83 0.40 1.80 28.17
CA ASN A 83 -0.69 1.82 27.21
C ASN A 83 -2.06 1.79 27.92
N LYS A 84 -2.22 0.95 28.94
CA LYS A 84 -3.44 0.90 29.76
C LYS A 84 -3.75 2.24 30.41
N ARG A 85 -2.74 2.92 31.01
CA ARG A 85 -2.91 4.23 31.64
C ARG A 85 -3.23 5.32 30.61
N THR A 86 -2.57 5.30 29.47
CA THR A 86 -2.81 6.25 28.37
C THR A 86 -4.22 6.10 27.82
N LEU A 87 -4.67 4.87 27.56
CA LEU A 87 -6.03 4.59 27.14
C LEU A 87 -7.06 5.07 28.17
N ALA A 88 -6.85 4.77 29.47
CA ALA A 88 -7.75 5.23 30.52
C ALA A 88 -7.85 6.76 30.57
N ARG A 89 -6.74 7.48 30.39
CA ARG A 89 -6.72 8.95 30.31
C ARG A 89 -7.51 9.45 29.10
N ILE A 90 -7.30 8.86 27.91
CA ILE A 90 -7.98 9.23 26.68
C ILE A 90 -9.50 9.02 26.85
N PHE A 91 -9.92 7.84 27.29
CA PHE A 91 -11.35 7.54 27.50
C PHE A 91 -12.02 8.50 28.50
N ASN A 92 -11.34 8.86 29.59
CA ASN A 92 -11.85 9.86 30.52
C ASN A 92 -12.01 11.23 29.86
N SER A 93 -11.02 11.70 29.13
CA SER A 93 -11.07 12.97 28.43
C SER A 93 -12.13 13.01 27.33
N VAL A 94 -12.30 11.92 26.58
CA VAL A 94 -13.37 11.79 25.57
C VAL A 94 -14.75 11.81 26.24
N ARG A 95 -14.92 11.05 27.34
CA ARG A 95 -16.17 11.04 28.12
C ARG A 95 -16.52 12.43 28.62
N ASP A 96 -15.54 13.19 29.13
CA ASP A 96 -15.77 14.53 29.69
C ASP A 96 -16.22 15.51 28.58
N LYS A 97 -15.67 15.41 27.36
CA LYS A 97 -16.13 16.17 26.20
C LYS A 97 -17.54 15.79 25.76
N ILE A 98 -17.88 14.50 25.73
CA ILE A 98 -19.22 14.02 25.43
C ILE A 98 -20.23 14.58 26.45
N ASN A 99 -19.91 14.52 27.74
CA ASN A 99 -20.74 15.05 28.81
C ASN A 99 -20.93 16.58 28.73
N ALA A 100 -19.95 17.29 28.17
CA ALA A 100 -20.03 18.74 27.90
C ALA A 100 -20.80 19.07 26.61
N GLY A 101 -21.25 18.07 25.84
CA GLY A 101 -21.94 18.25 24.55
C GLY A 101 -21.01 18.53 23.35
N ASP A 102 -19.71 18.50 23.54
CA ASP A 102 -18.69 18.71 22.49
C ASP A 102 -18.38 17.39 21.75
N ILE A 103 -19.31 16.95 20.88
CA ILE A 103 -19.20 15.68 20.18
C ILE A 103 -18.06 15.70 19.15
N ASP A 104 -17.94 16.79 18.38
CA ASP A 104 -16.89 16.93 17.35
C ASP A 104 -15.50 16.98 17.99
N GLY A 105 -15.37 17.70 19.11
CA GLY A 105 -14.12 17.70 19.90
C GLY A 105 -13.81 16.36 20.53
N ALA A 106 -14.81 15.57 20.92
CA ALA A 106 -14.62 14.22 21.42
C ALA A 106 -14.12 13.27 20.32
N MET A 107 -14.70 13.32 19.13
CA MET A 107 -14.28 12.55 17.96
C MET A 107 -12.86 12.90 17.53
N THR A 108 -12.54 14.19 17.44
CA THR A 108 -11.20 14.66 17.10
C THR A 108 -10.16 14.18 18.13
N LEU A 109 -10.47 14.33 19.43
CA LEU A 109 -9.59 13.87 20.50
C LEU A 109 -9.37 12.36 20.43
N PHE A 110 -10.41 11.57 20.23
CA PHE A 110 -10.32 10.13 20.14
C PHE A 110 -9.42 9.71 18.96
N THR A 111 -9.65 10.27 17.77
CA THR A 111 -8.88 9.94 16.56
C THR A 111 -7.41 10.34 16.67
N THR A 112 -7.12 11.54 17.19
CA THR A 112 -5.72 12.00 17.32
C THR A 112 -4.96 11.28 18.44
N SER A 113 -5.62 10.97 19.55
CA SER A 113 -4.96 10.34 20.70
C SER A 113 -4.77 8.84 20.56
N THR A 114 -5.53 8.14 19.69
CA THR A 114 -5.28 6.73 19.39
C THR A 114 -3.92 6.53 18.70
N GLN A 115 -3.45 7.52 17.95
CA GLN A 115 -2.10 7.49 17.38
C GLN A 115 -0.99 7.48 18.44
N GLU A 116 -1.19 8.11 19.59
CA GLU A 116 -0.22 8.10 20.70
C GLU A 116 -0.05 6.69 21.33
N VAL A 117 -1.09 5.88 21.31
CA VAL A 117 -1.06 4.51 21.88
C VAL A 117 -0.42 3.52 20.91
N VAL A 118 -0.60 3.72 19.61
CA VAL A 118 -0.05 2.85 18.55
C VAL A 118 1.44 3.07 18.34
N THR A 119 1.98 4.24 18.70
CA THR A 119 3.41 4.52 18.65
C THR A 119 4.17 3.98 19.88
N SER A 120 3.86 2.76 20.33
CA SER A 120 4.82 2.03 21.16
C SER A 120 5.99 1.66 20.25
N THR A 121 7.14 2.25 20.53
CA THR A 121 8.38 2.14 19.77
C THR A 121 9.03 0.75 19.90
N HIS A 122 8.27 -0.32 19.69
CA HIS A 122 8.86 -1.62 19.40
C HIS A 122 9.22 -1.59 17.92
N ILE A 123 10.48 -1.28 17.64
CA ILE A 123 11.01 -1.38 16.27
C ILE A 123 11.39 -2.84 16.06
N ASP A 124 10.50 -3.58 15.39
CA ASP A 124 10.84 -4.92 14.92
C ASP A 124 11.88 -4.81 13.81
N CYS A 125 12.96 -5.54 13.95
CA CYS A 125 13.98 -5.66 12.91
C CYS A 125 14.29 -7.14 12.64
N VAL A 126 14.67 -7.43 11.39
CA VAL A 126 15.09 -8.76 10.97
C VAL A 126 16.58 -8.72 10.67
N ASP A 127 17.35 -9.60 11.31
CA ASP A 127 18.75 -9.81 10.92
C ASP A 127 18.80 -10.65 9.64
N ILE A 128 19.02 -9.97 8.52
CA ILE A 128 19.05 -10.57 7.18
C ILE A 128 20.11 -11.67 7.05
N LEU A 129 21.19 -11.63 7.84
CA LEU A 129 22.24 -12.63 7.80
C LEU A 129 21.84 -13.93 8.51
N GLN A 130 20.93 -13.84 9.48
CA GLN A 130 20.45 -14.98 10.27
C GLN A 130 19.08 -15.49 9.80
N ASP A 131 18.33 -14.67 9.05
CA ASP A 131 17.02 -15.05 8.54
C ASP A 131 17.15 -16.05 7.38
N THR A 132 16.76 -17.28 7.62
CA THR A 132 16.72 -18.36 6.61
C THR A 132 15.31 -18.57 6.03
N THR A 133 14.28 -17.87 6.53
CA THR A 133 12.90 -18.01 6.07
C THR A 133 12.71 -17.60 4.60
N ARG A 134 13.66 -16.80 4.07
CA ARG A 134 13.71 -16.42 2.66
C ARG A 134 13.78 -17.62 1.71
N TYR A 135 14.40 -18.71 2.15
CA TYR A 135 14.46 -19.92 1.32
C TYR A 135 13.10 -20.58 1.16
N ASP A 136 12.32 -20.62 2.24
CA ASP A 136 10.97 -21.16 2.20
C ASP A 136 10.06 -20.29 1.32
N ALA A 137 10.19 -18.95 1.43
CA ALA A 137 9.48 -18.00 0.57
C ALA A 137 9.87 -18.16 -0.91
N TYR A 138 11.15 -18.41 -1.22
CA TYR A 138 11.62 -18.71 -2.57
C TYR A 138 10.99 -20.01 -3.10
N LEU A 139 11.01 -21.09 -2.31
CA LEU A 139 10.40 -22.37 -2.70
C LEU A 139 8.90 -22.24 -2.95
N GLU A 140 8.19 -21.44 -2.15
CA GLU A 140 6.77 -21.20 -2.36
C GLU A 140 6.52 -20.47 -3.69
N ARG A 141 7.33 -19.45 -4.02
CA ARG A 141 7.25 -18.73 -5.31
C ARG A 141 7.54 -19.65 -6.51
N THR A 142 8.44 -20.61 -6.39
CA THR A 142 8.74 -21.58 -7.47
C THR A 142 7.61 -22.57 -7.70
N ARG A 143 6.80 -22.85 -6.68
CA ARG A 143 5.68 -23.81 -6.75
C ARG A 143 4.39 -23.19 -7.25
N ASP A 144 4.14 -21.96 -6.88
CA ASP A 144 2.87 -21.28 -7.13
C ASP A 144 3.10 -19.77 -7.32
N PHE A 145 3.63 -19.43 -8.50
CA PHE A 145 3.93 -18.05 -8.87
C PHE A 145 2.67 -17.15 -8.87
N ASP A 146 1.55 -17.66 -9.36
CA ASP A 146 0.29 -16.91 -9.49
C ASP A 146 -0.28 -16.49 -8.12
N LYS A 147 0.14 -17.16 -7.04
CA LYS A 147 -0.23 -16.78 -5.68
C LYS A 147 0.36 -15.42 -5.26
N PHE A 148 1.49 -15.03 -5.84
CA PHE A 148 2.21 -13.80 -5.48
C PHE A 148 1.94 -12.63 -6.41
N TYR A 149 1.37 -12.89 -7.59
CA TYR A 149 1.09 -11.87 -8.60
C TYR A 149 -0.37 -11.89 -9.05
N VAL A 150 -0.86 -10.72 -9.43
CA VAL A 150 -2.17 -10.55 -10.06
C VAL A 150 -1.94 -10.25 -11.54
N GLN A 151 -2.46 -11.10 -12.42
CA GLN A 151 -2.34 -10.91 -13.86
C GLN A 151 -3.02 -9.60 -14.28
N THR A 152 -2.33 -8.79 -15.09
CA THR A 152 -2.80 -7.47 -15.50
C THR A 152 -3.97 -7.49 -16.47
N GLY A 153 -4.18 -8.62 -17.13
CA GLY A 153 -5.12 -8.77 -18.26
C GLY A 153 -4.51 -8.44 -19.63
N PHE A 154 -3.19 -8.19 -19.65
CA PHE A 154 -2.39 -8.05 -20.84
C PHE A 154 -1.22 -9.03 -20.74
N ALA A 155 -1.30 -10.15 -21.47
CA ALA A 155 -0.37 -11.27 -21.33
C ALA A 155 1.09 -10.84 -21.54
N GLU A 156 1.33 -9.99 -22.53
CA GLU A 156 2.68 -9.51 -22.86
C GLU A 156 3.23 -8.52 -21.82
N LEU A 157 2.33 -7.82 -21.11
CA LEU A 157 2.74 -7.00 -19.97
C LEU A 157 3.10 -7.92 -18.79
N ASP A 158 2.33 -8.98 -18.57
CA ASP A 158 2.59 -9.97 -17.52
C ASP A 158 3.90 -10.71 -17.74
N GLU A 159 4.28 -10.99 -19.00
CA GLU A 159 5.61 -11.54 -19.35
C GLU A 159 6.76 -10.62 -18.97
N LEU A 160 6.56 -9.28 -19.05
CA LEU A 160 7.60 -8.30 -18.76
C LEU A 160 7.73 -7.96 -17.27
N ILE A 161 6.62 -7.94 -16.52
CA ILE A 161 6.61 -7.51 -15.11
C ILE A 161 6.20 -8.61 -14.12
N GLY A 162 5.79 -9.78 -14.60
CA GLY A 162 5.29 -10.87 -13.79
C GLY A 162 3.82 -10.72 -13.35
N GLY A 163 3.19 -9.58 -13.62
CA GLY A 163 1.91 -9.16 -13.06
C GLY A 163 2.09 -8.13 -11.93
N TRP A 164 1.00 -7.74 -11.27
CA TRP A 164 1.04 -6.86 -10.10
C TRP A 164 1.43 -7.64 -8.85
N ASP A 165 2.54 -7.30 -8.20
CA ASP A 165 2.94 -7.93 -6.93
C ASP A 165 1.85 -7.69 -5.86
N ARG A 166 1.34 -8.78 -5.27
CA ARG A 166 0.21 -8.72 -4.32
C ARG A 166 0.51 -7.95 -3.04
N LEU A 167 1.76 -7.79 -2.68
CA LEU A 167 2.17 -7.22 -1.40
C LEU A 167 2.79 -5.84 -1.50
N GLU A 168 3.42 -5.51 -2.66
CA GLU A 168 4.27 -4.32 -2.74
C GLU A 168 3.95 -3.40 -3.92
N GLU A 169 3.00 -3.77 -4.81
CA GLU A 169 2.74 -2.98 -6.01
C GLU A 169 2.06 -1.64 -5.72
N TYR A 170 2.68 -0.57 -6.21
CA TYR A 170 2.05 0.73 -6.40
C TYR A 170 2.35 1.20 -7.81
N ALA A 171 1.42 0.95 -8.73
CA ALA A 171 1.60 1.23 -10.15
C ALA A 171 0.86 2.50 -10.59
N THR A 172 1.45 3.22 -11.53
CA THR A 172 0.84 4.41 -12.14
C THR A 172 0.79 4.29 -13.66
N ILE A 173 -0.41 4.37 -14.20
CA ILE A 173 -0.67 4.45 -15.65
C ILE A 173 -0.84 5.92 -16.01
N VAL A 174 0.00 6.42 -16.92
CA VAL A 174 0.06 7.83 -17.31
C VAL A 174 -0.39 8.00 -18.76
N ALA A 175 -1.30 8.92 -19.01
CA ALA A 175 -1.75 9.19 -20.37
C ALA A 175 -2.28 10.61 -20.54
N ARG A 176 -2.31 11.10 -21.79
CA ARG A 176 -3.09 12.29 -22.16
C ARG A 176 -4.60 12.01 -22.07
N PRO A 177 -5.44 13.04 -21.90
CA PRO A 177 -6.90 12.87 -22.00
C PRO A 177 -7.29 12.21 -23.32
N GLY A 178 -8.25 11.27 -23.25
CA GLY A 178 -8.78 10.59 -24.44
C GLY A 178 -7.99 9.37 -24.94
N VAL A 179 -6.82 9.07 -24.38
CA VAL A 179 -5.94 7.95 -24.80
C VAL A 179 -6.40 6.56 -24.30
N GLY A 180 -7.52 6.46 -23.61
CA GLY A 180 -8.02 5.15 -23.18
C GLY A 180 -7.52 4.67 -21.81
N LYS A 181 -6.90 5.51 -20.95
CA LYS A 181 -6.42 5.13 -19.62
C LYS A 181 -7.44 4.40 -18.76
N SER A 182 -8.68 4.90 -18.68
CA SER A 182 -9.75 4.25 -17.90
C SER A 182 -10.14 2.88 -18.46
N TRP A 183 -9.98 2.65 -19.76
CA TRP A 183 -10.20 1.36 -20.39
C TRP A 183 -9.13 0.34 -19.99
N VAL A 184 -7.87 0.75 -20.03
CA VAL A 184 -6.73 -0.08 -19.58
C VAL A 184 -6.89 -0.42 -18.10
N LEU A 185 -7.17 0.58 -17.25
CA LEU A 185 -7.37 0.36 -15.82
C LEU A 185 -8.52 -0.62 -15.55
N LEU A 186 -9.65 -0.42 -16.24
CA LEU A 186 -10.83 -1.29 -16.06
C LEU A 186 -10.59 -2.71 -16.58
N ARG A 187 -9.79 -2.89 -17.64
CA ARG A 187 -9.36 -4.22 -18.10
C ARG A 187 -8.52 -4.93 -17.02
N CYS A 188 -7.59 -4.20 -16.37
CA CYS A 188 -6.84 -4.78 -15.25
C CYS A 188 -7.76 -5.15 -14.08
N ALA A 189 -8.75 -4.30 -13.77
CA ALA A 189 -9.72 -4.60 -12.72
C ALA A 189 -10.61 -5.80 -13.04
N MET A 190 -11.00 -5.95 -14.30
CA MET A 190 -11.75 -7.10 -14.80
C MET A 190 -10.92 -8.39 -14.67
N SER A 191 -9.66 -8.37 -15.10
CA SER A 191 -8.73 -9.49 -14.98
C SER A 191 -8.59 -9.95 -13.53
N ALA A 192 -8.44 -9.02 -12.57
CA ALA A 192 -8.39 -9.35 -11.15
C ALA A 192 -9.67 -10.08 -10.67
N ALA A 193 -10.86 -9.62 -11.11
CA ALA A 193 -12.12 -10.27 -10.78
C ALA A 193 -12.26 -11.65 -11.44
N GLU A 194 -11.76 -11.87 -12.66
CA GLU A 194 -11.71 -13.17 -13.33
C GLU A 194 -10.85 -14.18 -12.57
N GLN A 195 -9.74 -13.71 -11.97
CA GLN A 195 -8.85 -14.52 -11.12
C GLN A 195 -9.45 -14.85 -9.74
N GLY A 196 -10.64 -14.36 -9.43
CA GLY A 196 -11.33 -14.65 -8.17
C GLY A 196 -11.04 -13.64 -7.06
N LEU A 197 -10.42 -12.51 -7.37
CA LEU A 197 -10.07 -11.47 -6.39
C LEU A 197 -11.24 -10.49 -6.14
N ARG A 198 -11.26 -9.90 -4.97
CA ARG A 198 -12.15 -8.79 -4.62
C ARG A 198 -11.47 -7.49 -5.04
N ALA A 199 -11.76 -7.03 -6.25
CA ALA A 199 -11.24 -5.79 -6.80
C ALA A 199 -12.10 -4.60 -6.38
N GLY A 200 -11.47 -3.50 -5.96
CA GLY A 200 -12.10 -2.21 -5.74
C GLY A 200 -11.73 -1.20 -6.82
N LEU A 201 -12.68 -0.38 -7.25
CA LEU A 201 -12.45 0.72 -8.18
C LEU A 201 -13.04 2.01 -7.62
N TYR A 202 -12.20 3.02 -7.40
CA TYR A 202 -12.65 4.40 -7.25
C TYR A 202 -12.69 5.06 -8.63
N SER A 203 -13.88 5.54 -9.04
CA SER A 203 -14.07 6.29 -10.27
C SER A 203 -14.43 7.74 -9.96
N GLY A 204 -13.46 8.65 -10.11
CA GLY A 204 -13.65 10.09 -9.89
C GLY A 204 -14.30 10.82 -11.06
N GLU A 205 -14.19 10.28 -12.29
CA GLU A 205 -14.73 10.91 -13.51
C GLU A 205 -16.08 10.34 -13.95
N MET A 206 -16.30 9.04 -13.77
CA MET A 206 -17.43 8.34 -14.35
C MET A 206 -18.43 7.88 -13.28
N SER A 207 -19.71 7.89 -13.66
CA SER A 207 -20.74 7.26 -12.85
C SER A 207 -20.59 5.74 -12.86
N GLU A 208 -21.14 5.10 -11.84
CA GLU A 208 -21.24 3.65 -11.70
C GLU A 208 -21.82 2.97 -12.95
N LEU A 209 -22.84 3.60 -13.55
CA LEU A 209 -23.46 3.08 -14.76
C LEU A 209 -22.51 3.08 -15.96
N LYS A 210 -21.74 4.16 -16.15
CA LYS A 210 -20.77 4.24 -17.26
C LYS A 210 -19.60 3.27 -17.05
N VAL A 211 -19.17 3.07 -15.81
CA VAL A 211 -18.17 2.03 -15.48
C VAL A 211 -18.73 0.65 -15.83
N GLY A 212 -19.98 0.36 -15.45
CA GLY A 212 -20.66 -0.91 -15.79
C GLY A 212 -20.72 -1.14 -17.30
N PHE A 213 -21.17 -0.18 -18.10
CA PHE A 213 -21.22 -0.32 -19.56
C PHE A 213 -19.85 -0.59 -20.18
N ARG A 214 -18.79 0.09 -19.70
CA ARG A 214 -17.43 -0.20 -20.18
C ARG A 214 -16.94 -1.58 -19.76
N PHE A 215 -17.28 -2.02 -18.56
CA PHE A 215 -17.02 -3.37 -18.09
C PHE A 215 -17.71 -4.41 -18.98
N ASP A 216 -18.99 -4.20 -19.28
CA ASP A 216 -19.77 -5.08 -20.15
C ASP A 216 -19.23 -5.11 -21.59
N THR A 217 -18.72 -3.98 -22.08
CA THR A 217 -18.03 -3.90 -23.36
C THR A 217 -16.73 -4.71 -23.36
N LEU A 218 -15.91 -4.59 -22.31
CA LEU A 218 -14.67 -5.37 -22.20
C LEU A 218 -14.93 -6.87 -22.06
N ALA A 219 -15.88 -7.24 -21.21
CA ALA A 219 -16.14 -8.63 -20.87
C ALA A 219 -17.01 -9.35 -21.90
N GLY A 220 -17.92 -8.64 -22.56
CA GLY A 220 -18.92 -9.21 -23.48
C GLY A 220 -18.75 -8.81 -24.93
N HIS A 221 -17.78 -7.95 -25.26
CA HIS A 221 -17.59 -7.34 -26.60
C HIS A 221 -18.87 -6.69 -27.16
N ILE A 222 -19.69 -6.15 -26.23
CA ILE A 222 -20.91 -5.45 -26.55
C ILE A 222 -20.57 -4.00 -26.91
N SER A 223 -21.18 -3.44 -28.00
CA SER A 223 -20.92 -2.05 -28.40
C SER A 223 -21.16 -1.07 -27.25
N ASN A 224 -20.12 -0.35 -26.83
CA ASN A 224 -20.21 0.65 -25.79
C ASN A 224 -21.12 1.81 -26.19
N SER A 225 -21.02 2.27 -27.44
CA SER A 225 -21.92 3.29 -27.99
C SER A 225 -23.35 2.81 -28.04
N GLY A 226 -23.57 1.55 -28.39
CA GLY A 226 -24.88 0.91 -28.37
C GLY A 226 -25.50 0.87 -26.99
N LEU A 227 -24.72 0.55 -25.95
CA LEU A 227 -25.17 0.58 -24.54
C LEU A 227 -25.49 2.01 -24.07
N ILE A 228 -24.62 2.97 -24.35
CA ILE A 228 -24.80 4.37 -23.93
C ILE A 228 -26.03 5.01 -24.58
N HIS A 229 -26.29 4.72 -25.86
CA HIS A 229 -27.38 5.32 -26.61
C HIS A 229 -28.67 4.48 -26.58
N GLY A 230 -28.66 3.31 -25.93
CA GLY A 230 -29.83 2.45 -25.77
C GLY A 230 -30.27 1.78 -27.11
N ASN A 231 -29.34 1.15 -27.87
CA ASN A 231 -29.70 0.43 -29.08
C ASN A 231 -30.61 -0.74 -28.77
N ALA A 232 -31.85 -0.71 -29.32
CA ALA A 232 -32.87 -1.72 -29.09
C ALA A 232 -32.48 -3.13 -29.54
N GLU A 233 -31.60 -3.28 -30.55
CA GLU A 233 -31.12 -4.57 -31.04
C GLU A 233 -30.30 -5.34 -29.98
N LEU A 234 -29.69 -4.64 -29.01
CA LEU A 234 -28.91 -5.25 -27.95
C LEU A 234 -29.79 -5.82 -26.81
N MET A 235 -31.06 -5.41 -26.70
CA MET A 235 -31.91 -5.61 -25.53
C MET A 235 -31.93 -7.07 -25.01
N ASN A 236 -32.20 -8.02 -25.86
CA ASN A 236 -32.35 -9.42 -25.44
C ASN A 236 -31.00 -10.07 -25.12
N ASN A 237 -29.98 -9.82 -25.93
CA ASN A 237 -28.65 -10.38 -25.77
C ASN A 237 -27.96 -9.79 -24.51
N TYR A 238 -28.16 -8.50 -24.27
CA TYR A 238 -27.57 -7.83 -23.13
C TYR A 238 -28.14 -8.31 -21.80
N LYS A 239 -29.46 -8.54 -21.72
CA LYS A 239 -30.07 -9.12 -20.52
C LYS A 239 -29.50 -10.51 -20.21
N SER A 240 -29.46 -11.39 -21.21
CA SER A 240 -28.89 -12.73 -21.05
C SER A 240 -27.41 -12.72 -20.66
N TYR A 241 -26.65 -11.75 -21.16
CA TYR A 241 -25.27 -11.52 -20.76
C TYR A 241 -25.19 -11.14 -19.29
N LEU A 242 -25.97 -10.16 -18.82
CA LEU A 242 -25.98 -9.72 -17.41
C LEU A 242 -26.34 -10.89 -16.46
N ASP A 243 -27.31 -11.71 -16.82
CA ASP A 243 -27.71 -12.90 -16.06
C ASP A 243 -26.59 -13.95 -15.96
N SER A 244 -25.61 -13.94 -16.89
CA SER A 244 -24.45 -14.84 -16.89
C SER A 244 -23.25 -14.37 -16.06
N LEU A 245 -23.19 -13.09 -15.69
CA LEU A 245 -21.99 -12.49 -15.05
C LEU A 245 -21.62 -13.17 -13.75
N GLU A 246 -22.58 -13.48 -12.88
CA GLU A 246 -22.36 -14.10 -11.59
C GLU A 246 -21.67 -15.48 -11.69
N THR A 247 -21.96 -16.21 -12.77
CA THR A 247 -21.34 -17.51 -13.00
C THR A 247 -20.00 -17.43 -13.71
N ARG A 248 -19.75 -16.33 -14.43
CA ARG A 248 -18.54 -16.12 -15.22
C ARG A 248 -17.36 -15.61 -14.36
N PHE A 249 -17.63 -14.72 -13.41
CA PHE A 249 -16.62 -14.13 -12.57
C PHE A 249 -16.56 -14.81 -11.20
N LYS A 250 -15.38 -15.29 -10.81
CA LYS A 250 -15.16 -15.95 -9.51
C LYS A 250 -14.99 -14.93 -8.37
N GLY A 251 -14.49 -13.74 -8.70
CA GLY A 251 -14.27 -12.64 -7.78
C GLY A 251 -15.37 -11.59 -7.87
N SER A 252 -15.03 -10.36 -7.47
CA SER A 252 -15.95 -9.23 -7.54
C SER A 252 -15.25 -7.95 -7.96
N LEU A 253 -15.99 -7.03 -8.59
CA LEU A 253 -15.55 -5.65 -8.83
C LEU A 253 -16.51 -4.70 -8.12
N LYS A 254 -16.03 -4.09 -7.04
CA LYS A 254 -16.77 -3.08 -6.24
C LYS A 254 -16.41 -1.69 -6.73
N VAL A 255 -17.39 -0.85 -7.01
CA VAL A 255 -17.16 0.51 -7.52
C VAL A 255 -17.66 1.52 -6.51
N ILE A 256 -16.85 2.54 -6.22
CA ILE A 256 -17.27 3.74 -5.48
C ILE A 256 -17.04 4.99 -6.32
N THR A 257 -17.93 5.96 -6.17
CA THR A 257 -17.88 7.24 -6.88
C THR A 257 -18.08 8.41 -5.89
N PRO A 258 -17.69 9.64 -6.25
CA PRO A 258 -17.94 10.83 -5.39
C PRO A 258 -19.41 11.00 -5.00
N LYS A 259 -20.35 10.59 -5.86
CA LYS A 259 -21.79 10.62 -5.56
C LYS A 259 -22.16 9.71 -4.39
N MET A 260 -21.54 8.52 -4.29
CA MET A 260 -21.85 7.55 -3.23
C MET A 260 -21.30 7.98 -1.88
N ILE A 261 -20.13 8.60 -1.85
CA ILE A 261 -19.46 9.08 -0.61
C ILE A 261 -19.76 10.57 -0.33
N LYS A 262 -20.45 11.27 -1.24
CA LYS A 262 -20.89 12.68 -1.16
C LYS A 262 -19.76 13.73 -1.19
N HIS A 263 -18.54 13.35 -1.50
CA HIS A 263 -17.37 14.23 -1.68
C HIS A 263 -16.33 13.55 -2.59
N ALA A 264 -15.28 14.27 -2.95
CA ALA A 264 -14.12 13.65 -3.58
C ALA A 264 -13.41 12.74 -2.57
N ALA A 265 -13.04 11.51 -2.98
CA ALA A 265 -12.44 10.56 -2.04
C ALA A 265 -11.11 11.08 -1.47
N THR A 266 -10.93 10.91 -0.20
CA THR A 266 -9.63 10.98 0.49
C THR A 266 -8.99 9.59 0.55
N VAL A 267 -7.71 9.52 0.91
CA VAL A 267 -7.05 8.20 1.11
C VAL A 267 -7.69 7.44 2.28
N THR A 268 -8.19 8.12 3.32
CA THR A 268 -8.93 7.47 4.43
C THR A 268 -10.25 6.85 3.96
N ASP A 269 -10.96 7.47 3.01
CA ASP A 269 -12.17 6.85 2.44
C ASP A 269 -11.83 5.57 1.68
N LEU A 270 -10.70 5.58 0.94
CA LEU A 270 -10.22 4.39 0.25
C LEU A 270 -9.74 3.30 1.22
N GLU A 271 -9.10 3.68 2.33
CA GLU A 271 -8.75 2.76 3.40
C GLU A 271 -9.99 2.08 3.98
N ALA A 272 -11.02 2.86 4.33
CA ALA A 272 -12.29 2.34 4.83
C ALA A 272 -12.98 1.43 3.80
N PHE A 273 -12.87 1.75 2.51
CA PHE A 273 -13.40 0.91 1.43
C PHE A 273 -12.66 -0.43 1.33
N VAL A 274 -11.33 -0.40 1.39
CA VAL A 274 -10.47 -1.61 1.40
C VAL A 274 -10.87 -2.52 2.56
N GLU A 275 -11.00 -1.97 3.76
CA GLU A 275 -11.33 -2.74 4.97
C GLU A 275 -12.75 -3.29 4.94
N LYS A 276 -13.74 -2.45 4.60
CA LYS A 276 -15.13 -2.82 4.59
C LYS A 276 -15.46 -3.94 3.59
N GLU A 277 -14.91 -3.84 2.38
CA GLU A 277 -15.16 -4.81 1.32
C GLU A 277 -14.10 -5.92 1.28
N HIS A 278 -13.11 -5.87 2.19
CA HIS A 278 -11.98 -6.81 2.26
C HIS A 278 -11.27 -6.97 0.91
N LEU A 279 -10.92 -5.84 0.29
CA LEU A 279 -10.36 -5.83 -1.06
C LEU A 279 -8.98 -6.49 -1.11
N ASP A 280 -8.73 -7.22 -2.19
CA ASP A 280 -7.43 -7.84 -2.50
C ASP A 280 -6.57 -6.95 -3.41
N ILE A 281 -7.19 -5.98 -4.12
CA ILE A 281 -6.54 -5.03 -5.02
C ILE A 281 -7.40 -3.78 -5.19
N LEU A 282 -6.77 -2.60 -5.32
CA LEU A 282 -7.45 -1.32 -5.48
C LEU A 282 -7.03 -0.60 -6.76
N PHE A 283 -8.01 -0.14 -7.53
CA PHE A 283 -7.85 0.67 -8.74
C PHE A 283 -8.41 2.08 -8.52
N ILE A 284 -7.71 3.12 -9.07
CA ILE A 284 -8.06 4.52 -8.84
C ILE A 284 -8.06 5.30 -10.17
N ASP A 285 -9.25 5.72 -10.64
CA ASP A 285 -9.45 6.53 -11.85
C ASP A 285 -10.09 7.88 -11.48
N GLN A 286 -9.33 8.96 -11.24
CA GLN A 286 -7.88 9.13 -11.19
C GLN A 286 -7.49 9.83 -9.88
N HIS A 287 -6.23 9.67 -9.43
CA HIS A 287 -5.79 10.24 -8.15
C HIS A 287 -5.85 11.78 -8.09
N SER A 288 -5.71 12.48 -9.22
CA SER A 288 -5.81 13.96 -9.28
C SER A 288 -7.20 14.50 -8.94
N LEU A 289 -8.24 13.65 -8.95
CA LEU A 289 -9.61 13.99 -8.54
C LEU A 289 -9.89 13.62 -7.07
N MET A 290 -8.91 13.13 -6.36
CA MET A 290 -9.00 12.89 -4.92
C MET A 290 -8.76 14.18 -4.13
N GLU A 291 -9.22 14.20 -2.88
CA GLU A 291 -9.00 15.30 -1.95
C GLU A 291 -7.78 15.03 -1.06
N ASP A 292 -6.87 16.02 -0.99
CA ASP A 292 -5.74 16.01 -0.05
C ASP A 292 -6.22 16.38 1.35
N GLN A 293 -6.10 15.48 2.32
CA GLN A 293 -6.48 15.71 3.71
C GLN A 293 -5.73 16.86 4.38
N ARG A 294 -4.51 17.15 3.92
CA ARG A 294 -3.71 18.29 4.40
C ARG A 294 -4.14 19.62 3.79
N LYS A 295 -5.07 19.59 2.81
CA LYS A 295 -5.63 20.78 2.12
C LYS A 295 -4.54 21.70 1.57
N ALA A 296 -3.48 21.14 0.99
CA ALA A 296 -2.43 21.92 0.35
C ALA A 296 -3.00 22.81 -0.76
N LYS A 297 -2.57 24.07 -0.81
CA LYS A 297 -3.07 25.04 -1.80
C LYS A 297 -2.50 24.80 -3.19
N ASP A 298 -1.24 24.39 -3.24
CA ASP A 298 -0.55 24.12 -4.50
C ASP A 298 -0.95 22.75 -5.07
N PRO A 299 -1.39 22.67 -6.36
CA PRO A 299 -1.80 21.41 -6.99
C PRO A 299 -0.70 20.35 -7.03
N VAL A 300 0.57 20.75 -7.18
CA VAL A 300 1.71 19.81 -7.21
C VAL A 300 1.92 19.18 -5.85
N THR A 301 1.92 20.00 -4.80
CA THR A 301 2.01 19.52 -3.40
C THR A 301 0.84 18.61 -3.03
N ARG A 302 -0.39 18.94 -3.47
CA ARG A 302 -1.58 18.12 -3.27
C ARG A 302 -1.44 16.74 -3.89
N ALA A 303 -1.03 16.67 -5.16
CA ALA A 303 -0.82 15.41 -5.86
C ALA A 303 0.29 14.58 -5.20
N ALA A 304 1.38 15.22 -4.75
CA ALA A 304 2.46 14.57 -4.03
C ALA A 304 2.03 14.00 -2.67
N ASN A 305 1.18 14.73 -1.93
CA ASN A 305 0.63 14.26 -0.66
C ASN A 305 -0.24 13.02 -0.86
N ILE A 306 -1.15 13.06 -1.83
CA ILE A 306 -2.05 11.95 -2.17
C ILE A 306 -1.22 10.72 -2.59
N SER A 307 -0.21 10.90 -3.47
CA SER A 307 0.66 9.80 -3.90
C SER A 307 1.37 9.13 -2.73
N ARG A 308 1.94 9.94 -1.82
CA ARG A 308 2.60 9.42 -0.62
C ARG A 308 1.63 8.67 0.29
N ASP A 309 0.43 9.20 0.49
CA ASP A 309 -0.56 8.57 1.36
C ASP A 309 -1.09 7.28 0.75
N LEU A 310 -1.25 7.20 -0.58
CA LEU A 310 -1.58 5.96 -1.30
C LEU A 310 -0.45 4.92 -1.17
N LYS A 311 0.82 5.34 -1.29
CA LYS A 311 1.95 4.43 -1.05
C LYS A 311 1.98 3.93 0.39
N ASN A 312 1.70 4.79 1.37
CA ASN A 312 1.59 4.38 2.77
C ASN A 312 0.43 3.38 2.97
N LEU A 313 -0.74 3.63 2.37
CA LEU A 313 -1.88 2.72 2.40
C LEU A 313 -1.50 1.35 1.82
N GLN A 314 -0.80 1.34 0.66
CA GLN A 314 -0.31 0.12 0.03
C GLN A 314 0.59 -0.68 0.98
N VAL A 315 1.57 -0.03 1.62
CA VAL A 315 2.51 -0.68 2.55
C VAL A 315 1.79 -1.23 3.79
N LEU A 316 0.85 -0.46 4.36
CA LEU A 316 0.12 -0.84 5.57
C LEU A 316 -0.87 -1.99 5.32
N LYS A 317 -1.62 -1.94 4.23
CA LYS A 317 -2.62 -2.97 3.90
C LYS A 317 -2.05 -4.15 3.12
N ARG A 318 -0.85 -3.98 2.56
CA ARG A 318 -0.17 -5.01 1.74
C ARG A 318 -1.07 -5.52 0.60
N ILE A 319 -1.67 -4.60 -0.12
CA ILE A 319 -2.47 -4.86 -1.33
C ILE A 319 -1.94 -4.03 -2.50
N PRO A 320 -2.00 -4.51 -3.74
CA PRO A 320 -1.64 -3.71 -4.90
C PRO A 320 -2.59 -2.53 -5.08
N ILE A 321 -2.01 -1.36 -5.40
CA ILE A 321 -2.76 -0.16 -5.75
C ILE A 321 -2.32 0.30 -7.13
N ILE A 322 -3.24 0.35 -8.09
CA ILE A 322 -3.02 0.80 -9.45
C ILE A 322 -3.79 2.09 -9.69
N THR A 323 -3.08 3.16 -10.02
CA THR A 323 -3.70 4.47 -10.22
C THR A 323 -3.47 5.02 -11.62
N VAL A 324 -4.29 5.98 -12.01
CA VAL A 324 -4.16 6.70 -13.29
C VAL A 324 -3.76 8.15 -13.04
N SER A 325 -2.84 8.65 -13.85
CA SER A 325 -2.39 10.05 -13.86
C SER A 325 -2.48 10.68 -15.24
N GLN A 326 -2.60 12.01 -15.29
CA GLN A 326 -2.53 12.75 -16.54
C GLN A 326 -1.09 13.17 -16.87
N GLN A 327 -0.75 13.07 -18.14
CA GLN A 327 0.53 13.55 -18.66
C GLN A 327 0.55 15.08 -18.76
N ASN A 328 1.69 15.72 -18.46
CA ASN A 328 1.89 17.15 -18.60
C ASN A 328 1.93 17.56 -20.11
N ARG A 329 1.27 18.68 -20.44
CA ARG A 329 1.18 19.15 -21.83
C ARG A 329 2.47 19.78 -22.37
N ASN A 330 3.38 20.24 -21.50
CA ASN A 330 4.46 21.14 -21.86
C ASN A 330 5.82 20.48 -22.15
N LEU A 331 5.92 19.14 -22.14
CA LEU A 331 7.23 18.46 -22.14
C LEU A 331 7.46 17.48 -23.29
N VAL A 332 6.68 17.53 -24.38
CA VAL A 332 6.89 16.56 -25.47
C VAL A 332 7.26 17.26 -26.80
N ASP A 333 8.55 17.36 -27.03
CA ASP A 333 9.07 17.28 -28.39
C ASP A 333 8.94 15.82 -28.85
N GLU A 334 8.45 15.56 -30.07
CA GLU A 334 8.21 14.22 -30.63
C GLU A 334 9.44 13.28 -30.63
N THR A 335 10.61 13.81 -30.30
CA THR A 335 11.91 13.12 -30.28
C THR A 335 12.43 12.82 -28.90
N SER A 336 11.77 13.26 -27.81
CA SER A 336 12.24 13.02 -26.45
C SER A 336 11.92 11.60 -25.98
N VAL A 337 12.87 10.97 -25.28
CA VAL A 337 12.64 9.71 -24.57
C VAL A 337 11.57 9.96 -23.51
N ILE A 338 10.50 9.16 -23.54
CA ILE A 338 9.44 9.24 -22.52
C ILE A 338 10.03 8.78 -21.18
N ASP A 339 10.09 9.69 -20.22
CA ASP A 339 10.65 9.47 -18.89
C ASP A 339 9.60 9.82 -17.81
N VAL A 340 9.87 9.39 -16.59
CA VAL A 340 9.05 9.60 -15.38
C VAL A 340 8.78 11.10 -15.12
N SER A 341 9.70 11.99 -15.54
CA SER A 341 9.53 13.46 -15.48
C SER A 341 8.34 14.02 -16.27
N HIS A 342 7.76 13.23 -17.18
CA HIS A 342 6.60 13.61 -18.00
C HIS A 342 5.24 13.49 -17.29
N ILE A 343 5.22 13.07 -16.00
CA ILE A 343 3.99 12.99 -15.22
C ILE A 343 3.51 14.42 -14.88
N ALA A 344 2.25 14.74 -15.21
CA ALA A 344 1.64 16.00 -14.81
C ALA A 344 1.55 16.06 -13.27
N GLN A 345 2.08 17.14 -12.71
CA GLN A 345 1.92 17.56 -11.32
C GLN A 345 2.90 16.99 -10.28
N ALA A 346 3.65 15.89 -10.49
CA ALA A 346 4.72 15.55 -9.56
C ALA A 346 5.70 14.50 -10.11
N ASP A 347 6.97 14.79 -10.16
CA ASP A 347 8.07 13.81 -10.21
C ASP A 347 7.94 12.76 -9.10
N ARG A 348 7.27 13.12 -8.02
CA ARG A 348 7.08 12.28 -6.85
C ARG A 348 6.17 11.08 -7.08
N ILE A 349 5.12 11.21 -7.91
CA ILE A 349 4.26 10.07 -8.28
C ILE A 349 5.10 8.98 -8.94
N GLY A 350 5.99 9.38 -9.85
CA GLY A 350 6.93 8.45 -10.47
C GLY A 350 7.95 7.87 -9.49
N GLN A 351 8.37 8.64 -8.48
CA GLN A 351 9.29 8.16 -7.45
C GLN A 351 8.63 7.15 -6.51
N ASP A 352 7.40 7.41 -6.08
CA ASP A 352 6.65 6.55 -5.16
C ASP A 352 6.20 5.24 -5.85
N SER A 353 5.95 5.26 -7.17
CA SER A 353 5.49 4.10 -7.94
C SER A 353 6.59 3.05 -8.14
N THR A 354 6.21 1.78 -8.07
CA THR A 354 7.05 0.63 -8.42
C THR A 354 7.08 0.41 -9.93
N VAL A 355 5.92 0.56 -10.58
CA VAL A 355 5.76 0.49 -12.03
C VAL A 355 5.12 1.78 -12.55
N VAL A 356 5.65 2.31 -13.66
CA VAL A 356 5.09 3.46 -14.40
C VAL A 356 4.95 3.11 -15.87
N ILE A 357 3.71 3.17 -16.38
CA ILE A 357 3.36 2.86 -17.75
C ILE A 357 2.80 4.11 -18.42
N PHE A 358 3.42 4.58 -19.49
CA PHE A 358 2.87 5.65 -20.33
C PHE A 358 2.06 5.06 -21.47
N LEU A 359 0.86 5.60 -21.67
CA LEU A 359 0.01 5.24 -22.80
C LEU A 359 0.06 6.35 -23.86
N GLU A 360 0.28 5.93 -25.10
CA GLU A 360 0.15 6.75 -26.28
C GLU A 360 -0.83 6.09 -27.26
N GLN A 361 -1.74 6.85 -27.82
CA GLN A 361 -2.66 6.36 -28.86
C GLN A 361 -2.46 7.14 -30.13
N LYS A 362 -2.21 6.42 -31.21
CA LYS A 362 -2.21 6.96 -32.58
C LYS A 362 -3.20 6.14 -33.41
N GLU A 363 -4.25 6.78 -33.89
CA GLU A 363 -5.35 6.13 -34.60
C GLU A 363 -5.97 4.98 -33.78
N HIS A 364 -5.87 3.75 -34.26
CA HIS A 364 -6.37 2.54 -33.60
C HIS A 364 -5.26 1.72 -32.89
N VAL A 365 -4.08 2.30 -32.67
CA VAL A 365 -2.97 1.65 -32.02
C VAL A 365 -2.70 2.33 -30.67
N LEU A 366 -2.78 1.54 -29.59
CA LEU A 366 -2.35 1.90 -28.26
C LEU A 366 -0.93 1.38 -28.04
N THR A 367 -0.04 2.25 -27.63
CA THR A 367 1.32 1.88 -27.21
C THR A 367 1.47 2.07 -25.71
N MET A 368 1.92 1.03 -25.01
CA MET A 368 2.32 1.06 -23.61
C MET A 368 3.83 1.15 -23.53
N HIS A 369 4.35 2.22 -22.91
CA HIS A 369 5.78 2.41 -22.65
C HIS A 369 6.06 2.17 -21.17
N LEU A 370 6.85 1.17 -20.83
CA LEU A 370 7.28 0.85 -19.47
C LEU A 370 8.43 1.78 -19.08
N ALA A 371 8.10 2.98 -18.57
CA ALA A 371 9.10 3.99 -18.22
C ALA A 371 9.86 3.63 -16.94
N LYS A 372 9.21 2.90 -16.02
CA LYS A 372 9.81 2.42 -14.79
C LYS A 372 9.24 1.05 -14.44
N VAL A 373 10.13 0.11 -14.16
CA VAL A 373 9.81 -1.18 -13.54
C VAL A 373 10.92 -1.43 -12.53
N ARG A 374 10.58 -1.59 -11.25
CA ARG A 374 11.59 -1.69 -10.18
C ARG A 374 12.45 -2.94 -10.35
N ASP A 375 11.84 -4.05 -10.72
CA ASP A 375 12.49 -5.37 -10.78
C ASP A 375 12.89 -5.80 -12.22
N GLY A 376 12.89 -4.88 -13.17
CA GLY A 376 13.32 -5.10 -14.55
C GLY A 376 12.26 -4.73 -15.61
N GLY A 377 12.61 -4.82 -16.88
CA GLY A 377 11.68 -4.54 -17.99
C GLY A 377 11.49 -3.06 -18.37
N SER A 378 12.17 -2.13 -17.70
CA SER A 378 12.11 -0.70 -18.04
C SER A 378 12.60 -0.43 -19.47
N GLY A 379 11.92 0.47 -20.18
CA GLY A 379 12.23 0.84 -21.56
C GLY A 379 11.48 0.03 -22.62
N SER A 380 10.81 -1.06 -22.24
CA SER A 380 10.01 -1.89 -23.14
C SER A 380 8.78 -1.16 -23.66
N LYS A 381 8.34 -1.52 -24.88
CA LYS A 381 7.17 -0.96 -25.55
C LYS A 381 6.30 -2.08 -26.07
N LEU A 382 5.03 -2.06 -25.67
CA LEU A 382 4.01 -2.99 -26.17
C LEU A 382 3.00 -2.23 -27.02
N LYS A 383 2.56 -2.80 -28.14
CA LYS A 383 1.57 -2.20 -29.03
C LYS A 383 0.35 -3.08 -29.15
N TYR A 384 -0.81 -2.47 -29.11
CA TYR A 384 -2.10 -3.14 -29.26
C TYR A 384 -2.96 -2.43 -30.31
N ALA A 385 -3.51 -3.19 -31.23
CA ALA A 385 -4.62 -2.70 -32.04
C ALA A 385 -5.87 -2.63 -31.15
N ILE A 386 -6.55 -1.48 -31.15
CA ILE A 386 -7.67 -1.26 -30.24
C ILE A 386 -8.97 -0.92 -30.97
N ASP A 387 -10.07 -1.49 -30.49
CA ASP A 387 -11.44 -1.06 -30.76
C ASP A 387 -12.17 -0.88 -29.43
N LEU A 388 -12.18 0.36 -28.93
CA LEU A 388 -12.78 0.67 -27.63
C LEU A 388 -14.31 0.57 -27.62
N ASP A 389 -14.98 0.63 -28.79
CA ASP A 389 -16.42 0.38 -28.87
C ASP A 389 -16.77 -1.10 -28.66
N LYS A 390 -15.83 -1.99 -28.94
CA LYS A 390 -15.98 -3.44 -28.71
C LYS A 390 -15.12 -3.98 -27.57
N GLY A 391 -14.34 -3.12 -26.90
CA GLY A 391 -13.46 -3.52 -25.81
C GLY A 391 -12.33 -4.44 -26.24
N VAL A 392 -11.83 -4.29 -27.47
CA VAL A 392 -10.79 -5.14 -28.06
C VAL A 392 -9.42 -4.52 -27.89
N PHE A 393 -8.44 -5.35 -27.51
CA PHE A 393 -7.02 -5.01 -27.40
C PHE A 393 -6.21 -6.20 -27.94
N ASP A 394 -5.85 -6.14 -29.20
CA ASP A 394 -5.09 -7.20 -29.86
C ASP A 394 -3.61 -6.83 -29.92
N PHE A 395 -2.76 -7.69 -29.38
CA PHE A 395 -1.32 -7.47 -29.36
C PHE A 395 -0.74 -7.46 -30.76
N MET A 396 0.18 -6.49 -30.99
CA MET A 396 0.91 -6.32 -32.22
C MET A 396 2.41 -6.56 -31.97
N PRO A 397 2.94 -7.77 -32.27
CA PRO A 397 4.36 -8.04 -32.07
C PRO A 397 5.20 -7.11 -32.98
N ASN A 398 6.30 -6.60 -32.44
CA ASN A 398 7.26 -5.85 -33.26
C ASN A 398 7.99 -6.84 -34.20
N GLU A 399 8.34 -6.39 -35.43
CA GLU A 399 9.08 -7.23 -36.40
C GLU A 399 10.41 -7.76 -35.84
N LEU A 400 11.03 -7.05 -34.86
CA LEU A 400 12.26 -7.46 -34.19
C LEU A 400 12.00 -8.55 -33.11
N ASP A 401 10.84 -8.58 -32.47
CA ASP A 401 10.49 -9.59 -31.48
C ASP A 401 10.11 -10.92 -32.16
N ALA A 402 9.56 -10.87 -33.36
CA ALA A 402 9.34 -12.06 -34.19
C ALA A 402 10.64 -12.77 -34.60
N LEU A 403 11.76 -12.05 -34.65
CA LEU A 403 13.10 -12.60 -34.91
C LEU A 403 13.77 -13.11 -33.61
N ASN A 404 13.40 -12.60 -32.44
CA ASN A 404 13.97 -12.95 -31.12
C ASN A 404 13.12 -13.92 -30.32
N GLY A 405 12.02 -14.43 -30.87
CA GLY A 405 11.15 -15.43 -30.22
C GLY A 405 11.84 -16.77 -29.89
N SER A 406 13.14 -16.88 -30.18
CA SER A 406 14.01 -17.97 -29.72
C SER A 406 14.91 -17.62 -28.53
N SER A 407 14.95 -16.34 -28.06
CA SER A 407 15.92 -15.94 -27.04
C SER A 407 15.37 -15.98 -25.60
N CYS A 408 14.07 -15.88 -25.39
CA CYS A 408 13.48 -16.02 -24.05
C CYS A 408 13.48 -17.49 -23.59
N ASP A 409 13.21 -18.42 -24.49
CA ASP A 409 13.36 -19.85 -24.20
C ASP A 409 14.84 -20.26 -24.05
N ALA A 410 15.77 -19.58 -24.74
CA ALA A 410 17.21 -19.79 -24.58
C ALA A 410 17.70 -19.28 -23.19
N LEU A 411 17.21 -18.15 -22.70
CA LEU A 411 17.56 -17.65 -21.37
C LEU A 411 16.94 -18.49 -20.24
N ARG A 412 15.75 -19.06 -20.43
CA ARG A 412 15.19 -20.04 -19.47
C ARG A 412 16.04 -21.31 -19.39
N ASN A 413 16.59 -21.76 -20.50
CA ASN A 413 17.43 -22.96 -20.56
C ASN A 413 18.89 -22.72 -20.11
N GLU A 414 19.40 -21.48 -20.11
CA GLU A 414 20.72 -21.12 -19.58
C GLU A 414 20.76 -21.01 -18.04
N PHE A 415 19.61 -20.87 -17.38
CA PHE A 415 19.51 -20.84 -15.93
C PHE A 415 19.05 -22.15 -15.28
N GLU A 416 19.13 -23.29 -15.96
CA GLU A 416 19.12 -24.55 -15.24
C GLU A 416 20.45 -24.69 -14.47
N PRO A 417 20.42 -24.68 -13.11
CA PRO A 417 21.64 -24.85 -12.34
C PRO A 417 22.17 -26.25 -12.61
N GLN A 418 23.30 -26.36 -13.31
CA GLN A 418 24.10 -27.57 -13.32
C GLN A 418 24.58 -27.78 -11.88
N TYR A 419 23.89 -28.61 -11.13
CA TYR A 419 24.38 -29.14 -9.87
C TYR A 419 25.51 -30.13 -10.19
N ASP A 420 26.72 -29.62 -10.21
CA ASP A 420 27.91 -30.46 -10.09
C ASP A 420 28.09 -30.79 -8.60
N GLY A 421 28.06 -32.07 -8.26
CA GLY A 421 27.94 -32.57 -6.88
C GLY A 421 29.22 -32.37 -6.04
N GLY A 422 29.61 -31.12 -5.82
CA GLY A 422 30.64 -30.70 -4.88
C GLY A 422 30.06 -30.29 -3.54
N ALA A 423 30.48 -30.92 -2.46
CA ALA A 423 30.03 -30.69 -1.10
C ALA A 423 30.13 -29.20 -0.68
N PRO A 424 29.19 -28.67 0.12
CA PRO A 424 29.27 -27.32 0.63
C PRO A 424 30.29 -27.18 1.74
N PHE A 425 30.97 -26.06 1.75
CA PHE A 425 31.83 -25.60 2.84
C PHE A 425 31.01 -25.26 4.08
#